data_db6640a7c94eba8a596642162e446821
#
_entry.id   db6640a7c94eba8a596642162e446821
#
_cell.length_a   1.000
_cell.length_b   1.000
_cell.length_c   1.000
_cell.angle_alpha   90.00
_cell.angle_beta   90.00
_cell.angle_gamma   90.00
#
_symmetry.space_group_name_H-M   'P 1'
#
loop_
_entity.id
_entity.type
_entity.pdbx_description
1 polymer ?
#
loop_
_entity_poly.entity_id
_entity_poly.type
_entity_poly.pdbx_seq_one_letter_code
_entity_poly.pdbx_strand_id
1 'polypeptide(L)'
;RKDFDYILLDCPAGIEQGFKNAIAGADRAIIVTTPEVSAIRDADRIIGLLEAEELKKIELVINRIRMDMVKRGDMMSVEDVVDILAIDLIGVVPDDESIVIATNEGEPLVGSDTQAGKAFANICHRVLGEEVPIMEFETESILKKIANLFKRGY
;
A
#
# COMPACT_ATOMS: atom_id res chain seq x y z
N ARG A 1 6.07 11.32 -23.11
CA ARG A 1 7.30 11.09 -22.32
C ARG A 1 8.25 12.30 -22.29
N LYS A 2 8.28 13.15 -23.31
CA LYS A 2 9.22 14.28 -23.32
C LYS A 2 8.80 15.48 -22.46
N ASP A 3 7.53 15.54 -22.09
CA ASP A 3 6.93 16.69 -21.41
C ASP A 3 6.61 16.43 -19.91
N PHE A 4 6.87 15.21 -19.42
CA PHE A 4 6.56 14.77 -18.06
C PHE A 4 7.68 13.94 -17.46
N ASP A 5 8.01 14.21 -16.20
CA ASP A 5 8.99 13.43 -15.43
C ASP A 5 8.44 12.05 -15.03
N TYR A 6 7.13 11.98 -14.73
CA TYR A 6 6.42 10.75 -14.38
C TYR A 6 5.11 10.64 -15.14
N ILE A 7 4.77 9.43 -15.56
CA ILE A 7 3.49 9.06 -16.15
C ILE A 7 2.97 7.86 -15.38
N LEU A 8 1.81 8.01 -14.71
CA LEU A 8 1.14 6.96 -13.99
C LEU A 8 0.06 6.34 -14.89
N LEU A 9 0.10 5.01 -15.00
CA LEU A 9 -0.89 4.22 -15.72
C LEU A 9 -1.74 3.51 -14.66
N ASP A 10 -2.98 3.97 -14.46
CA ASP A 10 -3.95 3.29 -13.62
C ASP A 10 -4.48 2.06 -14.37
N CYS A 11 -4.24 0.88 -13.80
CA CYS A 11 -4.60 -0.39 -14.39
C CYS A 11 -5.80 -0.99 -13.69
N PRO A 12 -6.83 -1.41 -14.43
CA PRO A 12 -7.95 -2.14 -13.84
C PRO A 12 -7.45 -3.47 -13.22
N ALA A 13 -8.16 -3.94 -12.20
CA ALA A 13 -7.88 -5.25 -11.61
C ALA A 13 -8.02 -6.36 -12.65
N GLY A 14 -7.08 -7.31 -12.65
CA GLY A 14 -7.08 -8.46 -13.55
C GLY A 14 -6.01 -8.43 -14.63
N ILE A 15 -5.98 -9.48 -15.44
CA ILE A 15 -4.94 -9.78 -16.44
C ILE A 15 -5.43 -9.67 -17.90
N GLU A 16 -6.47 -8.88 -18.13
CA GLU A 16 -7.10 -8.75 -19.45
C GLU A 16 -6.29 -7.87 -20.40
N GLN A 17 -6.85 -7.60 -21.60
CA GLN A 17 -6.17 -6.86 -22.68
C GLN A 17 -5.61 -5.50 -22.24
N GLY A 18 -6.26 -4.81 -21.29
CA GLY A 18 -5.81 -3.54 -20.74
C GLY A 18 -4.48 -3.64 -19.99
N PHE A 19 -4.27 -4.72 -19.25
CA PHE A 19 -3.03 -5.01 -18.54
C PHE A 19 -1.83 -5.14 -19.49
N LYS A 20 -1.95 -5.92 -20.56
CA LYS A 20 -0.87 -6.07 -21.55
C LYS A 20 -0.49 -4.74 -22.23
N ASN A 21 -1.47 -3.91 -22.55
CA ASN A 21 -1.24 -2.60 -23.13
C ASN A 21 -0.52 -1.63 -22.17
N ALA A 22 -0.86 -1.71 -20.89
CA ALA A 22 -0.21 -0.88 -19.86
C ALA A 22 1.25 -1.29 -19.65
N ILE A 23 1.55 -2.59 -19.60
CA ILE A 23 2.91 -3.12 -19.40
C ILE A 23 3.83 -2.71 -20.56
N ALA A 24 3.35 -2.79 -21.81
CA ALA A 24 4.15 -2.49 -23.00
C ALA A 24 4.77 -1.06 -22.99
N GLY A 25 4.23 -0.16 -22.21
CA GLY A 25 4.70 1.22 -22.06
C GLY A 25 5.36 1.55 -20.72
N ALA A 26 5.34 0.63 -19.76
CA ALA A 26 5.81 0.88 -18.41
C ALA A 26 7.30 0.53 -18.24
N ASP A 27 8.00 1.31 -17.42
CA ASP A 27 9.37 1.06 -17.00
C ASP A 27 9.42 0.44 -15.59
N ARG A 28 8.30 0.54 -14.85
CA ARG A 28 8.15 0.15 -13.44
C ARG A 28 6.71 -0.24 -13.16
N ALA A 29 6.49 -1.20 -12.26
CA ALA A 29 5.18 -1.54 -11.74
C ALA A 29 5.13 -1.40 -10.22
N ILE A 30 4.00 -0.95 -9.71
CA ILE A 30 3.69 -0.96 -8.28
C ILE A 30 2.50 -1.91 -8.10
N ILE A 31 2.75 -3.00 -7.38
CA ILE A 31 1.72 -3.96 -6.99
C ILE A 31 1.08 -3.46 -5.70
N VAL A 32 -0.21 -3.20 -5.75
CA VAL A 32 -1.00 -2.82 -4.57
C VAL A 32 -1.88 -3.98 -4.17
N THR A 33 -1.65 -4.55 -2.99
CA THR A 33 -2.41 -5.70 -2.49
C THR A 33 -2.82 -5.51 -1.03
N THR A 34 -3.76 -6.31 -0.57
CA THR A 34 -4.14 -6.39 0.85
C THR A 34 -3.52 -7.65 1.47
N PRO A 35 -3.28 -7.71 2.80
CA PRO A 35 -2.65 -8.86 3.46
C PRO A 35 -3.64 -10.02 3.70
N GLU A 36 -4.35 -10.40 2.64
CA GLU A 36 -5.33 -11.47 2.60
C GLU A 36 -4.90 -12.55 1.61
N VAL A 37 -5.09 -13.82 1.93
CA VAL A 37 -4.59 -14.97 1.14
C VAL A 37 -5.00 -14.90 -0.33
N SER A 38 -6.24 -14.51 -0.63
CA SER A 38 -6.74 -14.39 -2.00
C SER A 38 -6.02 -13.27 -2.76
N ALA A 39 -5.88 -12.10 -2.15
CA ALA A 39 -5.22 -10.95 -2.75
C ALA A 39 -3.73 -11.21 -3.00
N ILE A 40 -3.06 -11.90 -2.07
CA ILE A 40 -1.65 -12.29 -2.22
C ILE A 40 -1.46 -13.27 -3.38
N ARG A 41 -2.36 -14.25 -3.56
CA ARG A 41 -2.31 -15.17 -4.72
C ARG A 41 -2.49 -14.45 -6.05
N ASP A 42 -3.39 -13.48 -6.08
CA ASP A 42 -3.60 -12.66 -7.29
C ASP A 42 -2.39 -11.78 -7.58
N ALA A 43 -1.80 -11.17 -6.55
CA ALA A 43 -0.56 -10.38 -6.66
C ALA A 43 0.60 -11.22 -7.18
N ASP A 44 0.85 -12.40 -6.61
CA ASP A 44 1.90 -13.33 -7.03
C ASP A 44 1.76 -13.71 -8.52
N ARG A 45 0.53 -13.98 -8.94
CA ARG A 45 0.23 -14.26 -10.36
C ARG A 45 0.56 -13.10 -11.28
N ILE A 46 0.24 -11.87 -10.86
CA ILE A 46 0.55 -10.64 -11.63
C ILE A 46 2.06 -10.43 -11.69
N ILE A 47 2.76 -10.61 -10.56
CA ILE A 47 4.22 -10.50 -10.50
C ILE A 47 4.88 -11.45 -11.50
N GLY A 48 4.48 -12.74 -11.52
CA GLY A 48 5.00 -13.70 -12.47
C GLY A 48 4.76 -13.33 -13.95
N LEU A 49 3.64 -12.66 -14.24
CA LEU A 49 3.38 -12.15 -15.60
C LEU A 49 4.27 -10.95 -15.95
N LEU A 50 4.51 -10.03 -15.00
CA LEU A 50 5.39 -8.89 -15.18
C LEU A 50 6.85 -9.31 -15.37
N GLU A 51 7.30 -10.31 -14.63
CA GLU A 51 8.62 -10.92 -14.77
C GLU A 51 8.79 -11.59 -16.14
N ALA A 52 7.77 -12.32 -16.61
CA ALA A 52 7.77 -12.93 -17.93
C ALA A 52 7.84 -11.92 -19.09
N GLU A 53 7.35 -10.71 -18.87
CA GLU A 53 7.46 -9.58 -19.81
C GLU A 53 8.75 -8.74 -19.59
N GLU A 54 9.68 -9.25 -18.78
CA GLU A 54 11.00 -8.66 -18.48
C GLU A 54 10.95 -7.26 -17.84
N LEU A 55 9.87 -6.95 -17.10
CA LEU A 55 9.78 -5.69 -16.37
C LEU A 55 10.78 -5.68 -15.21
N LYS A 56 11.72 -4.74 -15.24
CA LYS A 56 12.91 -4.75 -14.36
C LYS A 56 12.63 -4.28 -12.94
N LYS A 57 11.61 -3.49 -12.72
CA LYS A 57 11.32 -2.90 -11.43
C LYS A 57 9.87 -3.13 -11.06
N ILE A 58 9.67 -4.07 -10.13
CA ILE A 58 8.37 -4.42 -9.57
C ILE A 58 8.45 -4.15 -8.07
N GLU A 59 7.54 -3.36 -7.54
CA GLU A 59 7.55 -2.94 -6.14
C GLU A 59 6.18 -3.14 -5.50
N LEU A 60 6.17 -3.27 -4.17
CA LEU A 60 5.02 -3.64 -3.37
C LEU A 60 4.51 -2.48 -2.52
N VAL A 61 3.21 -2.28 -2.53
CA VAL A 61 2.46 -1.54 -1.51
C VAL A 61 1.45 -2.48 -0.85
N ILE A 62 1.56 -2.65 0.46
CA ILE A 62 0.57 -3.38 1.27
C ILE A 62 -0.47 -2.37 1.74
N ASN A 63 -1.72 -2.55 1.32
CA ASN A 63 -2.82 -1.64 1.63
C ASN A 63 -3.78 -2.25 2.66
N ARG A 64 -4.44 -1.40 3.45
CA ARG A 64 -5.48 -1.78 4.41
C ARG A 64 -5.01 -2.77 5.47
N ILE A 65 -3.77 -2.61 5.96
CA ILE A 65 -3.28 -3.46 7.04
C ILE A 65 -3.96 -3.08 8.36
N ARG A 66 -4.34 -4.10 9.12
CA ARG A 66 -4.94 -3.96 10.46
C ARG A 66 -4.05 -4.63 11.50
N MET A 67 -3.29 -3.81 12.22
CA MET A 67 -2.30 -4.29 13.19
C MET A 67 -2.92 -5.07 14.36
N ASP A 68 -4.16 -4.78 14.71
CA ASP A 68 -4.92 -5.55 15.70
C ASP A 68 -5.22 -6.98 15.22
N MET A 69 -5.48 -7.18 13.93
CA MET A 69 -5.69 -8.50 13.32
C MET A 69 -4.35 -9.25 13.13
N VAL A 70 -3.30 -8.54 12.70
CA VAL A 70 -1.95 -9.13 12.59
C VAL A 70 -1.48 -9.70 13.94
N LYS A 71 -1.63 -8.95 15.02
CA LYS A 71 -1.25 -9.39 16.37
C LYS A 71 -2.02 -10.62 16.87
N ARG A 72 -3.25 -10.82 16.43
CA ARG A 72 -4.06 -12.00 16.77
C ARG A 72 -3.82 -13.20 15.85
N GLY A 73 -3.05 -13.02 14.75
CA GLY A 73 -2.83 -14.03 13.73
C GLY A 73 -4.01 -14.20 12.76
N ASP A 74 -4.93 -13.24 12.73
CA ASP A 74 -6.11 -13.24 11.84
C ASP A 74 -5.80 -12.59 10.47
N MET A 75 -4.64 -11.96 10.33
CA MET A 75 -4.17 -11.30 9.11
C MET A 75 -2.66 -11.52 8.97
N MET A 76 -2.17 -11.67 7.74
CA MET A 76 -0.73 -11.78 7.48
C MET A 76 0.02 -10.53 7.94
N SER A 77 1.22 -10.72 8.48
CA SER A 77 2.14 -9.62 8.78
C SER A 77 2.75 -9.03 7.51
N VAL A 78 3.40 -7.89 7.63
CA VAL A 78 4.15 -7.27 6.52
C VAL A 78 5.27 -8.21 6.07
N GLU A 79 5.97 -8.83 7.02
CA GLU A 79 7.05 -9.78 6.79
C GLU A 79 6.56 -11.00 6.00
N ASP A 80 5.43 -11.60 6.41
CA ASP A 80 4.85 -12.74 5.71
C ASP A 80 4.54 -12.41 4.24
N VAL A 81 3.97 -11.24 3.97
CA VAL A 81 3.62 -10.81 2.62
C VAL A 81 4.87 -10.57 1.77
N VAL A 82 5.88 -9.90 2.33
CA VAL A 82 7.17 -9.65 1.65
C VAL A 82 7.89 -10.96 1.34
N ASP A 83 7.92 -11.90 2.29
CA ASP A 83 8.57 -13.20 2.11
C ASP A 83 7.88 -14.04 1.01
N ILE A 84 6.54 -13.96 0.92
CA ILE A 84 5.78 -14.69 -0.11
C ILE A 84 5.96 -14.08 -1.50
N LEU A 85 5.86 -12.75 -1.63
CA LEU A 85 5.88 -12.08 -2.92
C LEU A 85 7.29 -11.80 -3.44
N ALA A 86 8.30 -11.77 -2.56
CA ALA A 86 9.73 -11.63 -2.85
C ALA A 86 10.09 -10.43 -3.76
N ILE A 87 9.36 -9.31 -3.63
CA ILE A 87 9.61 -8.04 -4.31
C ILE A 87 9.79 -6.90 -3.29
N ASP A 88 10.42 -5.79 -3.73
CA ASP A 88 10.77 -4.67 -2.87
C ASP A 88 9.54 -3.94 -2.31
N LEU A 89 9.45 -3.84 -0.99
CA LEU A 89 8.40 -3.09 -0.31
C LEU A 89 8.68 -1.59 -0.35
N ILE A 90 7.76 -0.81 -0.92
CA ILE A 90 7.85 0.67 -0.93
C ILE A 90 6.83 1.34 -0.02
N GLY A 91 5.88 0.62 0.54
CA GLY A 91 4.95 1.21 1.49
C GLY A 91 3.95 0.26 2.09
N VAL A 92 3.48 0.68 3.26
CA VAL A 92 2.39 0.02 3.99
C VAL A 92 1.37 1.09 4.34
N VAL A 93 0.11 0.88 4.02
CA VAL A 93 -1.00 1.80 4.29
C VAL A 93 -1.96 1.13 5.28
N PRO A 94 -2.26 1.75 6.42
CA PRO A 94 -3.19 1.19 7.38
C PRO A 94 -4.64 1.28 6.87
N ASP A 95 -5.52 0.42 7.42
CA ASP A 95 -6.97 0.56 7.29
C ASP A 95 -7.42 1.72 8.19
N ASP A 96 -7.56 2.92 7.61
CA ASP A 96 -7.77 4.19 8.30
C ASP A 96 -9.09 4.83 7.84
N GLU A 97 -9.97 5.16 8.77
CA GLU A 97 -11.26 5.79 8.49
C GLU A 97 -11.11 7.13 7.75
N SER A 98 -9.99 7.82 7.95
CA SER A 98 -9.70 9.08 7.26
C SER A 98 -9.68 8.94 5.73
N ILE A 99 -9.35 7.75 5.20
CA ILE A 99 -9.38 7.48 3.76
C ILE A 99 -10.81 7.58 3.23
N VAL A 100 -11.76 6.97 3.95
CA VAL A 100 -13.18 7.00 3.56
C VAL A 100 -13.74 8.41 3.65
N ILE A 101 -13.41 9.15 4.72
CA ILE A 101 -13.85 10.53 4.92
C ILE A 101 -13.33 11.41 3.78
N ALA A 102 -12.02 11.43 3.53
CA ALA A 102 -11.40 12.24 2.49
C ALA A 102 -11.95 11.90 1.09
N THR A 103 -12.16 10.60 0.81
CA THR A 103 -12.74 10.15 -0.47
C THR A 103 -14.15 10.67 -0.65
N ASN A 104 -14.99 10.67 0.39
CA ASN A 104 -16.36 11.19 0.33
C ASN A 104 -16.40 12.72 0.18
N GLU A 105 -15.42 13.41 0.70
CA GLU A 105 -15.26 14.87 0.59
C GLU A 105 -14.61 15.29 -0.74
N GLY A 106 -14.03 14.34 -1.48
CA GLY A 106 -13.28 14.60 -2.71
C GLY A 106 -11.92 15.25 -2.47
N GLU A 107 -11.40 15.13 -1.24
CA GLU A 107 -10.12 15.72 -0.84
C GLU A 107 -8.99 14.69 -0.87
N PRO A 108 -7.78 15.07 -1.33
CA PRO A 108 -6.64 14.17 -1.28
C PRO A 108 -6.13 14.00 0.15
N LEU A 109 -5.93 12.76 0.56
CA LEU A 109 -5.41 12.46 1.90
C LEU A 109 -3.90 12.71 2.03
N VAL A 110 -3.19 12.73 0.92
CA VAL A 110 -1.72 12.97 0.89
C VAL A 110 -1.41 14.36 1.48
N GLY A 111 -0.48 14.40 2.44
CA GLY A 111 -0.11 15.63 3.13
C GLY A 111 -0.95 15.93 4.38
N SER A 112 -1.95 15.11 4.72
CA SER A 112 -2.63 15.18 6.01
C SER A 112 -1.78 14.58 7.12
N ASP A 113 -2.08 14.96 8.38
CA ASP A 113 -1.39 14.43 9.57
C ASP A 113 -1.84 13.02 9.98
N THR A 114 -2.78 12.41 9.25
CA THR A 114 -3.26 11.05 9.51
C THR A 114 -2.17 10.01 9.22
N GLN A 115 -2.29 8.81 9.81
CA GLN A 115 -1.34 7.72 9.55
C GLN A 115 -1.33 7.32 8.07
N ALA A 116 -2.51 7.22 7.45
CA ALA A 116 -2.62 6.92 6.03
C ALA A 116 -2.05 8.05 5.14
N GLY A 117 -2.29 9.33 5.49
CA GLY A 117 -1.73 10.46 4.75
C GLY A 117 -0.20 10.47 4.74
N LYS A 118 0.41 10.20 5.91
CA LYS A 118 1.87 10.04 6.05
C LYS A 118 2.40 8.83 5.29
N ALA A 119 1.68 7.71 5.31
CA ALA A 119 2.04 6.52 4.55
C ALA A 119 2.08 6.80 3.04
N PHE A 120 1.06 7.46 2.49
CA PHE A 120 1.03 7.86 1.08
C PHE A 120 2.15 8.84 0.73
N ALA A 121 2.43 9.84 1.58
CA ALA A 121 3.54 10.76 1.36
C ALA A 121 4.89 10.02 1.31
N ASN A 122 5.13 9.09 2.23
CA ASN A 122 6.34 8.29 2.25
C ASN A 122 6.47 7.37 1.02
N ILE A 123 5.37 6.83 0.50
CA ILE A 123 5.35 6.09 -0.76
C ILE A 123 5.77 7.00 -1.91
N CYS A 124 5.21 8.22 -2.00
CA CYS A 124 5.60 9.19 -3.01
C CYS A 124 7.10 9.50 -2.96
N HIS A 125 7.67 9.77 -1.78
CA HIS A 125 9.10 10.01 -1.61
C HIS A 125 9.95 8.84 -2.15
N ARG A 126 9.58 7.59 -1.85
CA ARG A 126 10.30 6.41 -2.35
C ARG A 126 10.14 6.22 -3.87
N VAL A 127 8.97 6.53 -4.42
CA VAL A 127 8.75 6.54 -5.87
C VAL A 127 9.67 7.55 -6.55
N LEU A 128 9.95 8.68 -5.92
CA LEU A 128 10.89 9.70 -6.37
C LEU A 128 12.37 9.30 -6.16
N GLY A 129 12.64 8.20 -5.49
CA GLY A 129 14.00 7.69 -5.22
C GLY A 129 14.62 8.20 -3.93
N GLU A 130 13.82 8.79 -3.04
CA GLU A 130 14.27 9.25 -1.74
C GLU A 130 14.29 8.09 -0.73
N GLU A 131 15.31 8.05 0.12
CA GLU A 131 15.42 7.07 1.20
C GLU A 131 14.60 7.52 2.41
N VAL A 132 13.41 6.94 2.56
CA VAL A 132 12.52 7.18 3.72
C VAL A 132 12.25 5.84 4.41
N PRO A 133 12.38 5.72 5.74
CA PRO A 133 12.10 4.47 6.45
C PRO A 133 10.63 4.05 6.31
N ILE A 134 10.38 2.74 6.24
CA ILE A 134 9.00 2.20 6.25
C ILE A 134 8.37 2.56 7.60
N MET A 135 7.14 3.03 7.57
CA MET A 135 6.41 3.37 8.80
C MET A 135 6.07 2.09 9.58
N GLU A 136 6.40 2.12 10.86
CA GLU A 136 5.90 1.15 11.83
C GLU A 136 4.58 1.66 12.41
N PHE A 137 3.55 0.83 12.36
CA PHE A 137 2.25 1.15 12.94
C PHE A 137 2.16 0.56 14.35
N GLU A 138 2.26 1.43 15.35
CA GLU A 138 1.94 1.03 16.71
C GLU A 138 0.43 0.83 16.84
N THR A 139 0.00 -0.31 17.35
CA THR A 139 -1.36 -0.45 17.89
C THR A 139 -1.51 0.54 19.02
N GLU A 140 -2.57 1.33 19.01
CA GLU A 140 -2.89 2.19 20.16
C GLU A 140 -2.74 1.38 21.45
N SER A 141 -1.79 1.79 22.28
CA SER A 141 -1.52 1.19 23.57
C SER A 141 -2.86 1.14 24.33
N ILE A 142 -3.15 0.01 24.98
CA ILE A 142 -4.31 -0.17 25.87
C ILE A 142 -4.42 1.01 26.85
N LEU A 143 -3.29 1.62 27.21
CA LEU A 143 -3.21 2.82 28.04
C LEU A 143 -3.84 4.06 27.37
N LYS A 144 -3.73 4.24 26.03
CA LYS A 144 -4.43 5.33 25.33
C LYS A 144 -5.93 5.08 25.23
N LYS A 145 -6.38 3.83 25.04
CA LYS A 145 -7.81 3.49 25.09
C LYS A 145 -8.41 3.75 26.48
N ILE A 146 -7.70 3.38 27.53
CA ILE A 146 -8.12 3.64 28.92
C ILE A 146 -8.13 5.17 29.19
N ALA A 147 -7.12 5.92 28.79
CA ALA A 147 -7.07 7.37 28.96
C ALA A 147 -8.20 8.10 28.22
N ASN A 148 -8.61 7.62 27.04
CA ASN A 148 -9.73 8.18 26.28
C ASN A 148 -11.10 7.82 26.88
N LEU A 149 -11.24 6.68 27.54
CA LEU A 149 -12.46 6.33 28.30
C LEU A 149 -12.67 7.28 29.48
N PHE A 150 -11.58 7.64 30.19
CA PHE A 150 -11.65 8.59 31.32
C PHE A 150 -11.89 10.05 30.91
N LYS A 151 -11.59 10.42 29.65
CA LYS A 151 -11.86 11.78 29.13
C LYS A 151 -13.29 11.98 28.61
N ARG A 152 -14.08 10.92 28.38
CA ARG A 152 -15.47 10.99 27.93
C ARG A 152 -16.50 10.97 29.07
N GLY A 153 -16.05 11.01 30.30
CA GLY A 153 -16.89 10.93 31.52
C GLY A 153 -17.10 12.25 32.26
N TYR A 154 -16.91 13.43 31.59
CA TYR A 154 -17.26 14.74 32.14
C TYR A 154 -18.06 15.54 31.14
#